data_8e2ae2888a08542231b4de02d5176217
#
_entry.id   8e2ae2888a08542231b4de02d5176217
#
_cell.length_a   1.000
_cell.length_b   1.000
_cell.length_c   1.000
_cell.angle_alpha   90.00
_cell.angle_beta   90.00
_cell.angle_gamma   90.00
#
_symmetry.space_group_name_H-M   'P 1'
#
loop_
_entity.id
_entity.type
_entity.pdbx_description
1 polymer ?
#
loop_
_entity_poly.entity_id
_entity_poly.type
_entity_poly.pdbx_seq_one_letter_code
_entity_poly.pdbx_strand_id
1 'polypeptide(L)'
;MLKTEKAMEMTDRKKQILKIVTEGYIQSAEPIGSKTVVERMPGKISSATVRNELADLEEMGYLEQPHTSAGRIPSAKGYRLYVNELRRCR
;
A
#
# COMPACT_ATOMS: atom_id res chain seq x y z
N MET A 1 -17.21 -17.35 -13.06
CA MET A 1 -16.70 -17.22 -12.77
C MET A 1 -16.19 -16.73 -12.41
N LEU A 2 -15.85 -16.56 -12.19
CA LEU A 2 -15.34 -16.21 -11.65
C LEU A 2 -14.57 -15.52 -11.44
N LYS A 3 -14.29 -14.82 -11.30
CA LYS A 3 -13.63 -13.94 -11.18
C LYS A 3 -12.88 -14.03 -10.15
N THR A 4 -13.14 -14.46 -9.52
CA THR A 4 -12.57 -14.54 -8.41
C THR A 4 -11.36 -15.09 -8.53
N GLU A 5 -11.16 -15.63 -9.35
CA GLU A 5 -10.04 -16.20 -9.50
C GLU A 5 -9.05 -15.30 -9.79
N LYS A 6 -9.29 -14.17 -9.93
CA LYS A 6 -8.35 -13.29 -10.04
C LYS A 6 -7.63 -13.29 -8.83
N ALA A 7 -6.75 -14.05 -8.64
CA ALA A 7 -5.98 -14.08 -7.49
C ALA A 7 -5.17 -12.86 -7.45
N MET A 8 -5.25 -12.09 -6.44
CA MET A 8 -4.43 -10.95 -6.32
C MET A 8 -3.13 -11.35 -5.74
N GLU A 9 -2.06 -11.10 -6.44
CA GLU A 9 -0.75 -11.44 -5.97
C GLU A 9 -0.03 -10.23 -5.46
N MET A 10 0.87 -10.43 -4.52
CA MET A 10 1.70 -9.36 -4.01
C MET A 10 2.83 -9.12 -4.99
N THR A 11 2.59 -8.20 -5.91
CA THR A 11 3.59 -7.88 -6.92
C THR A 11 4.65 -6.96 -6.34
N ASP A 12 5.74 -6.77 -7.09
CA ASP A 12 6.80 -5.86 -6.65
C ASP A 12 6.26 -4.45 -6.49
N ARG A 13 5.37 -4.03 -7.38
CA ARG A 13 4.77 -2.69 -7.27
C ARG A 13 3.95 -2.57 -6.00
N LYS A 14 3.16 -3.59 -5.67
CA LYS A 14 2.37 -3.56 -4.45
C LYS A 14 3.25 -3.55 -3.22
N LYS A 15 4.35 -4.29 -3.24
CA LYS A 15 5.29 -4.29 -2.12
C LYS A 15 5.90 -2.91 -1.92
N GLN A 16 6.26 -2.26 -3.01
CA GLN A 16 6.85 -0.94 -2.94
C GLN A 16 5.85 0.04 -2.34
N ILE A 17 4.60 -0.02 -2.80
CA ILE A 17 3.57 0.89 -2.32
C ILE A 17 3.28 0.63 -0.84
N LEU A 18 3.18 -0.64 -0.46
CA LEU A 18 2.95 -0.97 0.95
C LEU A 18 4.09 -0.45 1.82
N LYS A 19 5.33 -0.57 1.33
CA LYS A 19 6.47 -0.06 2.08
C LYS A 19 6.38 1.45 2.25
N ILE A 20 6.04 2.17 1.19
CA ILE A 20 5.92 3.62 1.25
C ILE A 20 4.84 4.04 2.24
N VAL A 21 3.68 3.39 2.19
CA VAL A 21 2.58 3.74 3.08
C VAL A 21 2.97 3.45 4.52
N THR A 22 3.57 2.29 4.76
CA THR A 22 3.93 1.90 6.12
C THR A 22 5.00 2.84 6.70
N GLU A 23 6.03 3.13 5.92
CA GLU A 23 7.08 4.01 6.40
C GLU A 23 6.59 5.44 6.60
N GLY A 24 5.73 5.90 5.71
CA GLY A 24 5.15 7.23 5.85
C GLY A 24 4.30 7.33 7.11
N TYR A 25 3.52 6.29 7.38
CA TYR A 25 2.69 6.28 8.56
C TYR A 25 3.55 6.21 9.83
N ILE A 26 4.60 5.41 9.82
CA ILE A 26 5.49 5.33 10.98
C ILE A 26 6.09 6.70 11.27
N GLN A 27 6.47 7.43 10.25
CA GLN A 27 7.13 8.71 10.43
C GLN A 27 6.19 9.83 10.84
N SER A 28 4.98 9.83 10.28
CA SER A 28 4.08 10.97 10.48
C SER A 28 2.91 10.69 11.40
N ALA A 29 2.61 9.42 11.64
CA ALA A 29 1.44 8.98 12.38
C ALA A 29 0.15 9.43 11.69
N GLU A 30 0.23 9.68 10.39
CA GLU A 30 -0.94 10.10 9.61
C GLU A 30 -1.14 9.18 8.43
N PRO A 31 -2.39 8.98 8.01
CA PRO A 31 -2.65 8.16 6.84
C PRO A 31 -1.96 8.72 5.61
N ILE A 32 -1.53 7.85 4.72
CA ILE A 32 -0.78 8.23 3.54
C ILE A 32 -1.68 8.14 2.32
N GLY A 33 -1.79 9.22 1.57
CA GLY A 33 -2.63 9.26 0.40
C GLY A 33 -1.90 8.93 -0.89
N SER A 34 -2.66 8.80 -1.97
CA SER A 34 -2.10 8.43 -3.25
C SER A 34 -1.08 9.44 -3.77
N LYS A 35 -1.30 10.71 -3.47
CA LYS A 35 -0.38 11.75 -3.95
C LYS A 35 1.02 11.53 -3.36
N THR A 36 1.09 11.23 -2.07
CA THR A 36 2.38 10.99 -1.44
C THR A 36 3.03 9.74 -2.02
N VAL A 37 2.24 8.71 -2.28
CA VAL A 37 2.78 7.49 -2.87
C VAL A 37 3.35 7.78 -4.26
N VAL A 38 2.62 8.54 -5.07
CA VAL A 38 3.10 8.89 -6.40
C VAL A 38 4.44 9.61 -6.29
N GLU A 39 4.54 10.53 -5.36
CA GLU A 39 5.77 11.31 -5.21
C GLU A 39 6.95 10.48 -4.78
N ARG A 40 6.71 9.41 -4.05
CA ARG A 40 7.79 8.59 -3.53
C ARG A 40 8.10 7.34 -4.34
N MET A 41 7.25 7.03 -5.32
CA MET A 41 7.53 5.87 -6.15
C MET A 41 8.66 6.17 -7.12
N PRO A 42 9.52 5.19 -7.37
CA PRO A 42 10.55 5.39 -8.38
C PRO A 42 9.89 5.37 -9.75
N GLY A 43 10.33 6.20 -10.63
CA GLY A 43 9.80 6.25 -11.98
C GLY A 43 8.46 6.93 -12.03
N LYS A 44 7.79 6.80 -13.16
CA LYS A 44 6.52 7.45 -13.36
C LYS A 44 5.38 6.50 -13.14
N ILE A 45 4.39 6.95 -12.38
CA ILE A 45 3.22 6.13 -12.14
C ILE A 45 2.08 7.12 -11.98
N SER A 46 0.93 6.81 -12.53
CA SER A 46 -0.22 7.71 -12.43
C SER A 46 -0.91 7.55 -11.09
N SER A 47 -1.60 8.59 -10.65
CA SER A 47 -2.33 8.50 -9.41
C SER A 47 -3.48 7.52 -9.51
N ALA A 48 -4.05 7.34 -10.71
CA ALA A 48 -5.10 6.35 -10.89
C ALA A 48 -4.57 4.94 -10.65
N THR A 49 -3.37 4.66 -11.15
CA THR A 49 -2.75 3.35 -10.93
C THR A 49 -2.46 3.15 -9.44
N VAL A 50 -1.94 4.18 -8.78
CA VAL A 50 -1.67 4.08 -7.35
C VAL A 50 -2.95 3.83 -6.58
N ARG A 51 -4.04 4.52 -6.91
CA ARG A 51 -5.30 4.30 -6.22
C ARG A 51 -5.79 2.89 -6.40
N ASN A 52 -5.64 2.31 -7.59
CA ASN A 52 -6.02 0.94 -7.83
C ASN A 52 -5.18 -0.03 -7.01
N GLU A 53 -3.88 0.23 -6.91
CA GLU A 53 -3.04 -0.63 -6.10
C GLU A 53 -3.35 -0.51 -4.61
N LEU A 54 -3.68 0.70 -4.15
CA LEU A 54 -4.07 0.88 -2.76
C LEU A 54 -5.36 0.12 -2.46
N ALA A 55 -6.32 0.15 -3.38
CA ALA A 55 -7.56 -0.58 -3.21
C ALA A 55 -7.32 -2.08 -3.16
N ASP A 56 -6.43 -2.57 -4.02
CA ASP A 56 -6.08 -3.98 -4.02
C ASP A 56 -5.42 -4.39 -2.70
N LEU A 57 -4.49 -3.57 -2.22
CA LEU A 57 -3.82 -3.88 -0.96
C LEU A 57 -4.81 -3.86 0.21
N GLU A 58 -5.78 -2.97 0.15
CA GLU A 58 -6.80 -2.93 1.18
C GLU A 58 -7.65 -4.20 1.12
N GLU A 59 -8.03 -4.61 -0.07
CA GLU A 59 -8.83 -5.81 -0.23
C GLU A 59 -8.06 -7.07 0.20
N MET A 60 -6.76 -7.08 -0.03
CA MET A 60 -5.92 -8.19 0.38
C MET A 60 -5.66 -8.19 1.88
N GLY A 61 -6.07 -7.13 2.58
CA GLY A 61 -5.94 -7.07 4.03
C GLY A 61 -4.66 -6.44 4.53
N TYR A 62 -3.85 -5.85 3.64
CA TYR A 62 -2.58 -5.25 4.06
C TYR A 62 -2.70 -3.78 4.44
N LEU A 63 -3.73 -3.11 3.96
CA LEU A 63 -3.95 -1.70 4.28
C LEU A 63 -5.36 -1.49 4.78
N GLU A 64 -5.58 -0.39 5.49
CA GLU A 64 -6.89 0.00 5.98
C GLU A 64 -7.11 1.46 5.67
N GLN A 65 -8.35 1.84 5.47
CA GLN A 65 -8.72 3.23 5.26
C GLN A 65 -9.47 3.74 6.48
N PRO A 66 -8.87 4.66 7.24
CA PRO A 66 -9.59 5.21 8.40
C PRO A 66 -10.79 6.02 7.95
N HIS A 67 -11.80 6.13 8.83
CA HIS A 67 -12.99 6.86 8.53
C HIS A 67 -12.72 8.30 8.21
N THR A 68 -11.76 8.90 8.83
CA THR A 68 -11.57 10.33 8.77
C THR A 68 -10.64 10.78 7.66
N SER A 69 -10.22 9.88 6.82
CA SER A 69 -9.20 10.24 5.81
C SER A 69 -9.36 9.42 4.57
N ALA A 70 -8.99 9.98 3.44
CA ALA A 70 -8.91 9.23 2.20
C ALA A 70 -7.60 8.44 2.11
N GLY A 71 -6.68 8.67 3.03
CA GLY A 71 -5.40 7.96 3.01
C GLY A 71 -5.50 6.55 3.55
N ARG A 72 -4.37 5.88 3.58
CA ARG A 72 -4.31 4.49 4.06
C ARG A 72 -3.29 4.36 5.15
N ILE A 73 -3.52 3.39 6.03
CA ILE A 73 -2.56 3.02 7.07
C ILE A 73 -2.33 1.53 6.95
N PRO A 74 -1.20 1.01 7.43
CA PRO A 74 -0.97 -0.43 7.37
C PRO A 74 -1.85 -1.15 8.39
N SER A 75 -2.38 -2.30 7.98
CA SER A 75 -3.06 -3.18 8.92
C SER A 75 -2.01 -3.95 9.70
N ALA A 76 -2.43 -4.75 10.68
CA ALA A 76 -1.50 -5.61 11.40
C ALA A 76 -0.78 -6.54 10.42
N LYS A 77 -1.52 -7.09 9.46
CA LYS A 77 -0.95 -7.97 8.46
C LYS A 77 0.07 -7.23 7.59
N GLY A 78 -0.26 -6.00 7.19
CA GLY A 78 0.65 -5.21 6.38
C GLY A 78 1.91 -4.83 7.13
N TYR A 79 1.76 -4.44 8.37
CA TYR A 79 2.91 -4.07 9.18
C TYR A 79 3.82 -5.28 9.39
N ARG A 80 3.24 -6.46 9.58
CA ARG A 80 4.04 -7.66 9.76
C ARG A 80 4.84 -7.99 8.49
N LEU A 81 4.22 -7.86 7.34
CA LEU A 81 4.94 -8.09 6.09
C LEU A 81 6.08 -7.08 5.95
N TYR A 82 5.81 -5.82 6.28
CA TYR A 82 6.83 -4.79 6.21
C TYR A 82 8.02 -5.14 7.09
N VAL A 83 7.76 -5.50 8.34
CA VAL A 83 8.85 -5.83 9.25
C VAL A 83 9.63 -7.05 8.79
N ASN A 84 8.93 -8.06 8.31
CA ASN A 84 9.59 -9.32 7.94
C ASN A 84 10.30 -9.26 6.61
N GLU A 85 9.80 -8.51 5.67
CA GLU A 85 10.37 -8.52 4.34
C GLU A 85 10.74 -7.17 3.77
N LEU A 86 9.83 -6.22 3.85
CA LEU A 86 9.99 -5.00 3.09
C LEU A 86 11.00 -4.03 3.68
N ARG A 87 11.11 -4.04 4.98
CA ARG A 87 12.03 -3.14 5.67
C ARG A 87 13.47 -3.38 5.23
N ARG A 88 13.79 -4.61 4.90
CA ARG A 88 15.14 -4.95 4.51
C ARG A 88 15.45 -4.66 3.07
N CYS A 89 14.43 -4.40 2.27
CA CYS A 89 14.66 -4.14 0.85
C CYS A 89 15.13 -2.74 0.68
N ARG A 90 16.08 -2.53 -0.15
CA ARG A 90 16.57 -1.20 -0.39
C ARG A 90 16.28 -0.73 -1.73
#